data_6af0f56f2a33124b57c277882dc3a27b
#
_entry.id   6af0f56f2a33124b57c277882dc3a27b
#
_cell.length_a   1.000
_cell.length_b   1.000
_cell.length_c   1.000
_cell.angle_alpha   90.00
_cell.angle_beta   90.00
_cell.angle_gamma   90.00
#
_symmetry.space_group_name_H-M   'P 1'
#
loop_
_entity.id
_entity.type
_entity.pdbx_description
1 polymer ?
#
loop_
_entity_poly.entity_id
_entity_poly.type
_entity_poly.pdbx_seq_one_letter_code
_entity_poly.pdbx_strand_id
1 'polypeptide(L)'
;MPRLVKILVSVLLLSSLTYLFGWSSVFTVKKVEYSGISNSNQISAVERRVGDLTGTKLARIEPRQIANTINSLSWVNGADVSRNWFSGSVSISVEPRTAIGAFGTSYIDASGTIFDPIVPPVDVPRVSAPTPD
;
A
#
# COMPACT_ATOMS: atom_id res chain seq x y z
N MET A 1 -35.08 27.38 23.49
CA MET A 1 -33.64 27.46 23.77
C MET A 1 -33.04 28.64 23.04
N PRO A 2 -32.29 29.48 23.71
CA PRO A 2 -31.60 30.59 23.06
C PRO A 2 -30.64 30.07 21.99
N ARG A 3 -30.49 30.80 20.90
CA ARG A 3 -29.59 30.42 19.75
C ARG A 3 -28.17 30.11 20.18
N LEU A 4 -27.66 30.81 21.18
CA LEU A 4 -26.34 30.59 21.77
C LEU A 4 -26.16 29.19 22.35
N VAL A 5 -27.16 28.63 23.02
CA VAL A 5 -27.07 27.29 23.61
C VAL A 5 -27.06 26.22 22.50
N LYS A 6 -27.82 26.41 21.44
CA LYS A 6 -27.78 25.48 20.27
C LYS A 6 -26.43 25.48 19.58
N ILE A 7 -25.82 26.65 19.42
CA ILE A 7 -24.47 26.78 18.85
C ILE A 7 -23.45 26.11 19.74
N LEU A 8 -23.52 26.33 21.04
CA LEU A 8 -22.59 25.76 22.02
C LEU A 8 -22.67 24.23 22.05
N VAL A 9 -23.90 23.67 22.03
CA VAL A 9 -24.12 22.23 21.95
C VAL A 9 -23.61 21.65 20.63
N SER A 10 -23.82 22.35 19.52
CA SER A 10 -23.32 21.88 18.20
C SER A 10 -21.79 21.88 18.14
N VAL A 11 -21.14 22.88 18.68
CA VAL A 11 -19.67 22.94 18.76
C VAL A 11 -19.12 21.83 19.66
N LEU A 12 -19.75 21.58 20.80
CA LEU A 12 -19.36 20.51 21.70
C LEU A 12 -19.50 19.13 21.06
N LEU A 13 -20.60 18.88 20.35
CA LEU A 13 -20.84 17.65 19.61
C LEU A 13 -19.79 17.44 18.50
N LEU A 14 -19.52 18.47 17.70
CA LEU A 14 -18.51 18.44 16.66
C LEU A 14 -17.11 18.16 17.22
N SER A 15 -16.74 18.82 18.32
CA SER A 15 -15.46 18.60 19.00
C SER A 15 -15.34 17.19 19.55
N SER A 16 -16.39 16.64 20.13
CA SER A 16 -16.43 15.25 20.62
C SER A 16 -16.28 14.25 19.48
N LEU A 17 -16.96 14.46 18.35
CA LEU A 17 -16.84 13.62 17.17
C LEU A 17 -15.41 13.66 16.60
N THR A 18 -14.83 14.85 16.49
CA THR A 18 -13.45 15.00 16.00
C THR A 18 -12.46 14.30 16.91
N TYR A 19 -12.65 14.37 18.23
CA TYR A 19 -11.83 13.67 19.20
C TYR A 19 -11.97 12.14 19.08
N LEU A 20 -13.20 11.63 18.94
CA LEU A 20 -13.48 10.20 18.74
C LEU A 20 -12.81 9.65 17.48
N PHE A 21 -12.90 10.36 16.36
CA PHE A 21 -12.30 9.93 15.10
C PHE A 21 -10.78 10.04 15.06
N GLY A 22 -10.22 11.08 15.68
CA GLY A 22 -8.79 11.35 15.61
C GLY A 22 -7.96 10.73 16.74
N TRP A 23 -8.54 10.55 17.92
CA TRP A 23 -7.79 10.17 19.13
C TRP A 23 -8.25 8.87 19.80
N SER A 24 -9.46 8.41 19.51
CA SER A 24 -9.98 7.19 20.12
C SER A 24 -9.30 5.95 19.55
N SER A 25 -9.03 4.97 20.40
CA SER A 25 -8.53 3.65 20.03
C SER A 25 -9.56 2.81 19.26
N VAL A 26 -10.81 3.26 19.18
CA VAL A 26 -11.89 2.56 18.47
C VAL A 26 -11.61 2.46 16.97
N PHE A 27 -11.00 3.49 16.38
CA PHE A 27 -10.66 3.54 14.96
C PHE A 27 -9.16 3.35 14.72
N THR A 28 -8.64 2.21 15.16
CA THR A 28 -7.27 1.79 14.88
C THR A 28 -7.23 0.66 13.86
N VAL A 29 -6.10 0.50 13.18
CA VAL A 29 -5.86 -0.62 12.28
C VAL A 29 -5.78 -1.91 13.09
N LYS A 30 -6.73 -2.79 12.89
CA LYS A 30 -6.78 -4.11 13.53
C LYS A 30 -6.16 -5.20 12.67
N LYS A 31 -6.23 -5.02 11.36
CA LYS A 31 -5.81 -6.01 10.37
C LYS A 31 -5.31 -5.32 9.11
N VAL A 32 -4.25 -5.88 8.53
CA VAL A 32 -3.76 -5.51 7.20
C VAL A 32 -3.97 -6.71 6.27
N GLU A 33 -4.64 -6.48 5.15
CA GLU A 33 -4.93 -7.50 4.15
C GLU A 33 -4.13 -7.22 2.88
N TYR A 34 -3.50 -8.26 2.35
CA TYR A 34 -2.75 -8.20 1.10
C TYR A 34 -3.49 -8.95 0.00
N SER A 35 -3.54 -8.38 -1.19
CA SER A 35 -4.10 -9.00 -2.40
C SER A 35 -3.18 -8.78 -3.59
N GLY A 36 -3.30 -9.65 -4.59
CA GLY A 36 -2.44 -9.63 -5.78
C GLY A 36 -1.06 -10.29 -5.60
N ILE A 37 -0.63 -10.51 -4.37
CA ILE A 37 0.58 -11.24 -3.98
C ILE A 37 0.21 -12.32 -2.98
N SER A 38 0.73 -13.52 -3.16
CA SER A 38 0.51 -14.67 -2.26
C SER A 38 1.80 -15.23 -1.68
N ASN A 39 2.94 -14.89 -2.29
CA ASN A 39 4.24 -15.33 -1.82
C ASN A 39 4.65 -14.57 -0.55
N SER A 40 5.04 -15.32 0.48
CA SER A 40 5.42 -14.75 1.77
C SER A 40 6.61 -13.78 1.69
N ASN A 41 7.54 -14.00 0.76
CA ASN A 41 8.69 -13.13 0.56
C ASN A 41 8.28 -11.78 -0.04
N GLN A 42 7.30 -11.77 -0.95
CA GLN A 42 6.73 -10.55 -1.51
C GLN A 42 5.98 -9.76 -0.44
N ILE A 43 5.15 -10.42 0.36
CA ILE A 43 4.45 -9.79 1.49
C ILE A 43 5.44 -9.19 2.47
N SER A 44 6.46 -9.93 2.88
CA SER A 44 7.50 -9.45 3.79
C SER A 44 8.30 -8.28 3.22
N ALA A 45 8.52 -8.25 1.90
CA ALA A 45 9.18 -7.12 1.24
C ALA A 45 8.35 -5.84 1.30
N VAL A 46 7.03 -5.95 1.11
CA VAL A 46 6.10 -4.83 1.25
C VAL A 46 6.02 -4.36 2.70
N GLU A 47 5.90 -5.29 3.65
CA GLU A 47 5.86 -4.98 5.09
C GLU A 47 7.10 -4.25 5.57
N ARG A 48 8.28 -4.69 5.15
CA ARG A 48 9.54 -3.99 5.48
C ARG A 48 9.60 -2.58 4.91
N ARG A 49 8.98 -2.36 3.76
CA ARG A 49 9.00 -1.06 3.09
C ARG A 49 8.00 -0.08 3.70
N VAL A 50 6.82 -0.56 4.06
CA VAL A 50 5.71 0.23 4.61
C VAL A 50 5.82 0.38 6.13
N GLY A 51 6.34 -0.62 6.82
CA GLY A 51 6.34 -0.73 8.27
C GLY A 51 5.06 -1.37 8.82
N ASP A 52 5.01 -1.55 10.13
CA ASP A 52 3.84 -2.10 10.80
C ASP A 52 2.76 -1.04 10.96
N LEU A 53 1.63 -1.26 10.31
CA LEU A 53 0.46 -0.37 10.37
C LEU A 53 -0.50 -0.74 11.50
N THR A 54 -0.39 -1.94 12.08
CA THR A 54 -1.28 -2.43 13.13
C THR A 54 -1.19 -1.53 14.37
N GLY A 55 -2.35 -1.15 14.91
CA GLY A 55 -2.43 -0.23 16.04
C GLY A 55 -2.34 1.25 15.69
N THR A 56 -2.02 1.59 14.44
CA THR A 56 -2.04 2.98 13.96
C THR A 56 -3.48 3.45 13.80
N LYS A 57 -3.73 4.72 14.09
CA LYS A 57 -5.08 5.29 13.91
C LYS A 57 -5.43 5.37 12.44
N LEU A 58 -6.63 4.90 12.07
CA LEU A 58 -7.11 4.92 10.68
C LEU A 58 -7.12 6.32 10.06
N ALA A 59 -7.40 7.34 10.86
CA ALA A 59 -7.36 8.74 10.42
C ALA A 59 -5.96 9.20 9.97
N ARG A 60 -4.90 8.58 10.49
CA ARG A 60 -3.50 8.88 10.16
C ARG A 60 -2.94 8.02 9.03
N ILE A 61 -3.66 7.02 8.60
CA ILE A 61 -3.29 6.23 7.42
C ILE A 61 -3.53 7.08 6.18
N GLU A 62 -2.49 7.28 5.41
CA GLU A 62 -2.52 7.98 4.13
C GLU A 62 -2.36 6.98 2.98
N PRO A 63 -3.48 6.49 2.39
CA PRO A 63 -3.45 5.42 1.40
C PRO A 63 -2.55 5.73 0.19
N ARG A 64 -2.59 6.97 -0.29
CA ARG A 64 -1.77 7.40 -1.44
C ARG A 64 -0.27 7.37 -1.14
N GLN A 65 0.12 7.80 0.04
CA GLN A 65 1.53 7.79 0.46
C GLN A 65 2.05 6.35 0.59
N ILE A 66 1.26 5.47 1.18
CA ILE A 66 1.60 4.05 1.29
C ILE A 66 1.71 3.42 -0.11
N ALA A 67 0.74 3.67 -0.98
CA ALA A 67 0.78 3.18 -2.37
C ALA A 67 2.02 3.68 -3.12
N ASN A 68 2.38 4.94 -2.99
CA ASN A 68 3.59 5.51 -3.59
C ASN A 68 4.87 4.86 -3.04
N THR A 69 4.90 4.59 -1.75
CA THR A 69 6.03 3.89 -1.10
C THR A 69 6.18 2.48 -1.66
N ILE A 70 5.08 1.74 -1.85
CA ILE A 70 5.08 0.40 -2.44
C ILE A 70 5.48 0.45 -3.92
N ASN A 71 4.96 1.42 -4.68
CA ASN A 71 5.30 1.62 -6.09
C ASN A 71 6.78 1.96 -6.33
N SER A 72 7.51 2.39 -5.30
CA SER A 72 8.95 2.61 -5.38
C SER A 72 9.78 1.31 -5.43
N LEU A 73 9.17 0.16 -5.14
CA LEU A 73 9.80 -1.14 -5.30
C LEU A 73 9.89 -1.51 -6.79
N SER A 74 11.07 -1.90 -7.25
CA SER A 74 11.33 -2.13 -8.68
C SER A 74 10.47 -3.24 -9.28
N TRP A 75 10.12 -4.26 -8.50
CA TRP A 75 9.31 -5.39 -8.92
C TRP A 75 7.79 -5.15 -8.89
N VAL A 76 7.36 -3.99 -8.41
CA VAL A 76 5.93 -3.60 -8.34
C VAL A 76 5.55 -2.81 -9.58
N ASN A 77 4.52 -3.29 -10.29
CA ASN A 77 3.92 -2.58 -11.41
C ASN A 77 2.90 -1.54 -10.96
N GLY A 78 2.13 -1.87 -9.92
CA GLY A 78 1.14 -0.98 -9.35
C GLY A 78 0.76 -1.40 -7.94
N ALA A 79 0.32 -0.44 -7.15
CA ALA A 79 -0.22 -0.66 -5.82
C ALA A 79 -1.41 0.25 -5.55
N ASP A 80 -2.40 -0.28 -4.87
CA ASP A 80 -3.56 0.45 -4.39
C ASP A 80 -3.79 0.13 -2.91
N VAL A 81 -4.13 1.15 -2.14
CA VAL A 81 -4.33 1.04 -0.70
C VAL A 81 -5.67 1.66 -0.34
N SER A 82 -6.46 0.94 0.41
CA SER A 82 -7.72 1.42 0.96
C SER A 82 -7.85 1.10 2.43
N ARG A 83 -8.68 1.86 3.13
CA ARG A 83 -8.97 1.65 4.54
C ARG A 83 -10.46 1.45 4.74
N ASN A 84 -10.82 0.50 5.60
CA ASN A 84 -12.18 0.24 5.99
C ASN A 84 -12.39 0.66 7.46
N TRP A 85 -13.17 1.70 7.66
CA TRP A 85 -13.44 2.26 8.97
C TRP A 85 -14.29 1.35 9.85
N PHE A 86 -15.14 0.52 9.25
CA PHE A 86 -16.04 -0.38 9.98
C PHE A 86 -15.33 -1.61 10.53
N SER A 87 -14.48 -2.22 9.70
CA SER A 87 -13.72 -3.42 10.10
C SER A 87 -12.37 -3.10 10.77
N GLY A 88 -11.88 -1.86 10.64
CA GLY A 88 -10.54 -1.50 11.10
C GLY A 88 -9.44 -2.11 10.24
N SER A 89 -9.73 -2.45 8.99
CA SER A 89 -8.76 -3.06 8.09
C SER A 89 -8.16 -2.07 7.10
N VAL A 90 -6.92 -2.32 6.73
CA VAL A 90 -6.23 -1.68 5.59
C VAL A 90 -6.01 -2.75 4.55
N SER A 91 -6.53 -2.51 3.35
CA SER A 91 -6.37 -3.42 2.21
C SER A 91 -5.29 -2.88 1.28
N ILE A 92 -4.26 -3.68 1.05
CA ILE A 92 -3.13 -3.36 0.18
C ILE A 92 -3.19 -4.31 -1.01
N SER A 93 -3.49 -3.77 -2.18
CA SER A 93 -3.45 -4.50 -3.45
C SER A 93 -2.13 -4.20 -4.15
N VAL A 94 -1.37 -5.23 -4.47
CA VAL A 94 -0.08 -5.10 -5.14
C VAL A 94 -0.12 -5.90 -6.42
N GLU A 95 0.22 -5.26 -7.52
CA GLU A 95 0.41 -5.90 -8.82
C GLU A 95 1.90 -6.04 -9.10
N PRO A 96 2.44 -7.25 -9.05
CA PRO A 96 3.84 -7.48 -9.38
C PRO A 96 4.09 -7.35 -10.89
N ARG A 97 5.29 -6.92 -11.28
CA ARG A 97 5.71 -6.91 -12.67
C ARG A 97 5.86 -8.33 -13.20
N THR A 98 5.41 -8.54 -14.41
CA THR A 98 5.58 -9.81 -15.11
C THR A 98 6.78 -9.72 -16.03
N ALA A 99 7.77 -10.56 -15.80
CA ALA A 99 8.94 -10.65 -16.67
C ALA A 99 8.57 -11.31 -18.00
N ILE A 100 8.97 -10.67 -19.10
CA ILE A 100 8.88 -11.26 -20.45
C ILE A 100 10.24 -11.73 -20.97
N GLY A 101 11.32 -11.32 -20.33
CA GLY A 101 12.67 -11.72 -20.68
C GLY A 101 13.67 -11.50 -19.57
N ALA A 102 14.80 -12.23 -19.62
CA ALA A 102 15.93 -12.04 -18.75
C ALA A 102 16.95 -11.13 -19.46
N PHE A 103 17.42 -10.10 -18.76
CA PHE A 103 18.41 -9.14 -19.24
C PHE A 103 19.58 -9.06 -18.26
N GLY A 104 20.71 -9.68 -18.61
CA GLY A 104 21.84 -9.81 -17.70
C GLY A 104 21.47 -10.63 -16.46
N THR A 105 21.58 -10.02 -15.28
CA THR A 105 21.18 -10.59 -13.98
C THR A 105 19.77 -10.16 -13.55
N SER A 106 19.17 -9.25 -14.30
CA SER A 106 17.83 -8.69 -14.03
C SER A 106 16.81 -9.19 -15.05
N TYR A 107 15.60 -8.69 -15.00
CA TYR A 107 14.51 -9.06 -15.88
C TYR A 107 13.88 -7.81 -16.51
N ILE A 108 13.19 -7.99 -17.62
CA ILE A 108 12.50 -6.93 -18.33
C ILE A 108 11.02 -7.28 -18.48
N ASP A 109 10.17 -6.27 -18.27
CA ASP A 109 8.72 -6.40 -18.49
C ASP A 109 8.28 -5.91 -19.89
N ALA A 110 6.98 -6.04 -20.18
CA ALA A 110 6.42 -5.63 -21.46
C ALA A 110 6.54 -4.12 -21.75
N SER A 111 6.74 -3.29 -20.72
CA SER A 111 6.94 -1.84 -20.85
C SER A 111 8.40 -1.45 -21.13
N GLY A 112 9.32 -2.42 -21.09
CA GLY A 112 10.76 -2.17 -21.20
C GLY A 112 11.44 -1.81 -19.89
N THR A 113 10.75 -1.94 -18.77
CA THR A 113 11.31 -1.68 -17.44
C THR A 113 12.16 -2.85 -16.97
N ILE A 114 13.38 -2.56 -16.56
CA ILE A 114 14.30 -3.55 -15.96
C ILE A 114 14.04 -3.59 -14.46
N PHE A 115 13.91 -4.79 -13.91
CA PHE A 115 13.63 -4.99 -12.50
C PHE A 115 14.20 -6.31 -11.96
N ASP A 116 14.27 -6.42 -10.64
CA ASP A 116 14.69 -7.63 -9.94
C ASP A 116 13.49 -8.20 -9.18
N PRO A 117 12.89 -9.31 -9.64
CA PRO A 117 11.74 -9.91 -8.98
C PRO A 117 12.12 -10.58 -7.66
N ILE A 118 11.22 -10.54 -6.69
CA ILE A 118 11.37 -11.29 -5.43
C ILE A 118 11.28 -12.80 -5.69
N VAL A 119 10.40 -13.19 -6.62
CA VAL A 119 10.26 -14.58 -7.08
C VAL A 119 10.78 -14.66 -8.51
N PRO A 120 11.91 -15.32 -8.74
CA PRO A 120 12.43 -15.46 -10.09
C PRO A 120 11.43 -16.18 -11.00
N PRO A 121 11.17 -15.64 -12.20
CA PRO A 121 10.29 -16.30 -13.16
C PRO A 121 10.96 -17.56 -13.71
N VAL A 122 10.12 -18.53 -14.08
CA VAL A 122 10.54 -19.78 -14.71
C VAL A 122 10.36 -19.63 -16.24
N ASP A 123 11.36 -20.09 -17.02
CA ASP A 123 11.29 -20.17 -18.48
C ASP A 123 11.06 -18.85 -19.23
N VAL A 124 11.74 -17.77 -18.84
CA VAL A 124 11.79 -16.56 -19.65
C VAL A 124 12.96 -16.55 -20.61
N PRO A 125 12.77 -16.10 -21.87
CA PRO A 125 13.86 -16.01 -22.84
C PRO A 125 14.90 -14.97 -22.42
N ARG A 126 16.15 -15.21 -22.78
CA ARG A 126 17.20 -14.21 -22.60
C ARG A 126 17.13 -13.15 -23.69
N VAL A 127 17.16 -11.90 -23.27
CA VAL A 127 17.23 -10.75 -24.16
C VAL A 127 18.64 -10.21 -24.15
N SER A 128 19.25 -10.11 -25.33
CA SER A 128 20.54 -9.45 -25.49
C SER A 128 20.35 -8.16 -26.29
N ALA A 129 20.95 -7.07 -25.83
CA ALA A 129 21.04 -5.88 -26.65
C ALA A 129 22.02 -6.13 -27.79
N PRO A 130 21.73 -5.72 -29.04
CA PRO A 130 22.72 -5.77 -30.10
C PRO A 130 23.91 -4.90 -29.72
N THR A 131 25.10 -5.48 -29.81
CA THR A 131 26.35 -4.71 -29.61
C THR A 131 26.44 -3.73 -30.77
N PRO A 132 26.60 -2.42 -30.54
CA PRO A 132 26.93 -1.51 -31.64
C PRO A 132 28.32 -1.88 -32.20
N ASP A 133 28.37 -2.08 -33.51
CA ASP A 133 29.61 -2.27 -34.27
C ASP A 133 30.47 -0.99 -34.24
#